data_87eff79de73be8870e96067bab1e2bee
#
_entry.id   87eff79de73be8870e96067bab1e2bee
#
_cell.length_a   1.000
_cell.length_b   1.000
_cell.length_c   1.000
_cell.angle_alpha   90.00
_cell.angle_beta   90.00
_cell.angle_gamma   90.00
#
_symmetry.space_group_name_H-M   'P 1'
#
loop_
_entity.id
_entity.type
_entity.pdbx_description
1 polymer ?
#
loop_
_entity_poly.entity_id
_entity_poly.type
_entity_poly.pdbx_seq_one_letter_code
_entity_poly.pdbx_strand_id
1 'polypeptide(L)'
;MKKIYLILTTLLTITCLATRAQQVDPLKQNITIDIDKFGDGHITINMAYNASQWQNFTDIYGSNALDLLKRQEERALPGWYLQNWSYKDDGAEHTWTLSFDALGIANIDDNGNWVFDIDQKKPDITKMSDHNYAMTTTYNSYGALVQTLWKINFPASAANVNPDKDAFGKAIFTYEMTPGGKAGHFLFIVFGLLLVASGVVFYLKPDLLKFGKKEKVKPFTVVTAQQSAPAVAPEPPAANPNIEKQA
;
A
#
# COMPACT_ATOMS: atom_id res chain seq x y z
N MET A 1 14.55 -12.31 72.41
CA MET A 1 14.57 -13.07 71.15
C MET A 1 13.29 -12.94 70.31
N LYS A 2 12.08 -13.06 70.86
CA LYS A 2 10.82 -12.97 70.10
C LYS A 2 10.62 -11.61 69.36
N LYS A 3 11.08 -10.47 69.90
CA LYS A 3 10.97 -9.16 69.26
C LYS A 3 11.91 -9.00 68.03
N ILE A 4 13.05 -9.70 67.99
CA ILE A 4 13.98 -9.66 66.86
C ILE A 4 13.44 -10.44 65.68
N TYR A 5 12.75 -11.57 65.91
CA TYR A 5 12.08 -12.33 64.87
C TYR A 5 10.93 -11.56 64.24
N LEU A 6 10.20 -10.79 65.04
CA LEU A 6 9.10 -9.99 64.52
C LEU A 6 9.59 -8.85 63.62
N ILE A 7 10.70 -8.20 63.95
CA ILE A 7 11.32 -7.15 63.12
C ILE A 7 11.91 -7.75 61.84
N LEU A 8 12.53 -8.95 61.92
CA LEU A 8 13.13 -9.62 60.79
C LEU A 8 12.06 -10.11 59.79
N THR A 9 10.92 -10.62 60.28
CA THR A 9 9.81 -11.05 59.45
C THR A 9 9.09 -9.86 58.76
N THR A 10 8.92 -8.73 59.47
CA THR A 10 8.33 -7.52 58.85
C THR A 10 9.29 -6.90 57.82
N LEU A 11 10.58 -6.92 58.03
CA LEU A 11 11.57 -6.46 57.05
C LEU A 11 11.58 -7.35 55.80
N LEU A 12 11.48 -8.67 55.96
CA LEU A 12 11.45 -9.62 54.87
C LEU A 12 10.16 -9.50 54.04
N THR A 13 9.00 -9.24 54.66
CA THR A 13 7.75 -9.02 53.95
C THR A 13 7.72 -7.70 53.17
N ILE A 14 8.38 -6.65 53.66
CA ILE A 14 8.49 -5.37 52.95
C ILE A 14 9.37 -5.50 51.72
N THR A 15 10.46 -6.28 51.77
CA THR A 15 11.33 -6.51 50.61
C THR A 15 10.65 -7.35 49.54
N CYS A 16 9.80 -8.32 49.88
CA CYS A 16 8.99 -9.10 48.90
C CYS A 16 7.91 -8.27 48.21
N LEU A 17 7.41 -7.20 48.81
CA LEU A 17 6.42 -6.32 48.19
C LEU A 17 7.07 -5.30 47.24
N ALA A 18 8.36 -5.04 47.38
CA ALA A 18 9.08 -4.08 46.51
C ALA A 18 9.52 -4.67 45.16
N THR A 19 9.51 -6.00 44.97
CA THR A 19 9.75 -6.66 43.67
C THR A 19 8.47 -6.73 42.85
N ARG A 20 7.81 -5.60 42.64
CA ARG A 20 6.95 -5.50 41.47
C ARG A 20 7.91 -5.50 40.29
N ALA A 21 7.94 -6.64 39.59
CA ALA A 21 8.59 -6.67 38.29
C ALA A 21 8.08 -5.46 37.52
N GLN A 22 8.95 -4.55 37.14
CA GLN A 22 8.60 -3.44 36.26
C GLN A 22 8.05 -4.08 35.01
N GLN A 23 6.73 -4.11 34.91
CA GLN A 23 6.05 -4.59 33.72
C GLN A 23 6.38 -3.55 32.64
N VAL A 24 7.40 -3.87 31.84
CA VAL A 24 7.76 -3.02 30.71
C VAL A 24 6.58 -3.04 29.78
N ASP A 25 5.91 -1.90 29.62
CA ASP A 25 4.82 -1.77 28.68
C ASP A 25 5.29 -2.18 27.29
N PRO A 26 4.57 -3.06 26.60
CA PRO A 26 4.96 -3.51 25.27
C PRO A 26 4.98 -2.31 24.30
N LEU A 27 5.93 -2.32 23.39
CA LEU A 27 5.93 -1.43 22.23
C LEU A 27 4.71 -1.75 21.38
N LYS A 28 3.93 -0.72 21.05
CA LYS A 28 2.73 -0.86 20.21
C LYS A 28 3.05 -0.50 18.79
N GLN A 29 2.91 -1.48 17.91
CA GLN A 29 3.08 -1.34 16.47
C GLN A 29 1.76 -1.62 15.77
N ASN A 30 1.34 -0.73 14.88
CA ASN A 30 0.20 -0.94 14.00
C ASN A 30 0.73 -1.00 12.57
N ILE A 31 0.41 -2.07 11.86
CA ILE A 31 0.76 -2.25 10.44
C ILE A 31 -0.54 -2.36 9.66
N THR A 32 -0.73 -1.48 8.70
CA THR A 32 -1.86 -1.54 7.77
C THR A 32 -1.33 -1.89 6.39
N ILE A 33 -1.94 -2.88 5.75
CA ILE A 33 -1.63 -3.33 4.41
C ILE A 33 -2.89 -3.20 3.57
N ASP A 34 -2.88 -2.28 2.63
CA ASP A 34 -3.96 -2.05 1.67
C ASP A 34 -3.57 -2.70 0.36
N ILE A 35 -4.18 -3.84 0.02
CA ILE A 35 -3.89 -4.59 -1.21
C ILE A 35 -4.75 -4.05 -2.33
N ASP A 36 -4.14 -3.77 -3.47
CA ASP A 36 -4.85 -3.29 -4.65
C ASP A 36 -5.30 -4.44 -5.58
N LYS A 37 -5.97 -4.09 -6.66
CA LYS A 37 -6.47 -5.05 -7.66
C LYS A 37 -5.37 -5.70 -8.51
N PHE A 38 -4.13 -5.26 -8.41
CA PHE A 38 -2.99 -5.80 -9.13
C PHE A 38 -2.12 -6.70 -8.24
N GLY A 39 -2.47 -6.84 -6.96
CA GLY A 39 -1.70 -7.59 -5.99
C GLY A 39 -0.53 -6.81 -5.42
N ASP A 40 -0.51 -5.50 -5.62
CA ASP A 40 0.43 -4.60 -4.98
C ASP A 40 -0.15 -4.10 -3.65
N GLY A 41 0.71 -3.70 -2.71
CA GLY A 41 0.29 -3.25 -1.39
C GLY A 41 0.80 -1.87 -1.04
N HIS A 42 -0.06 -1.04 -0.46
CA HIS A 42 0.38 0.13 0.28
C HIS A 42 0.51 -0.23 1.75
N ILE A 43 1.72 -0.13 2.29
CA ILE A 43 2.01 -0.53 3.66
C ILE A 43 2.26 0.72 4.51
N THR A 44 1.55 0.80 5.64
CA THR A 44 1.74 1.86 6.63
C THR A 44 2.08 1.23 7.97
N ILE A 45 3.23 1.57 8.50
CA ILE A 45 3.71 1.16 9.83
C ILE A 45 3.62 2.38 10.75
N ASN A 46 2.88 2.24 11.84
CA ASN A 46 2.79 3.24 12.89
C ASN A 46 3.32 2.66 14.21
N MET A 47 4.24 3.38 14.84
CA MET A 47 4.85 2.97 16.09
C MET A 47 4.61 4.03 17.16
N ALA A 48 4.23 3.61 18.35
CA ALA A 48 4.06 4.47 19.50
C ALA A 48 5.00 4.06 20.64
N TYR A 49 5.65 5.03 21.22
CA TYR A 49 6.66 4.86 22.26
C TYR A 49 6.28 5.58 23.55
N ASN A 50 6.78 5.11 24.68
CA ASN A 50 6.86 5.95 25.86
C ASN A 50 8.06 6.93 25.77
N ALA A 51 8.13 7.89 26.67
CA ALA A 51 9.17 8.95 26.61
C ALA A 51 10.62 8.40 26.59
N SER A 52 10.91 7.36 27.37
CA SER A 52 12.25 6.77 27.42
C SER A 52 12.56 5.97 26.14
N GLN A 53 11.60 5.27 25.59
CA GLN A 53 11.73 4.55 24.32
C GLN A 53 11.89 5.53 23.14
N TRP A 54 11.16 6.65 23.16
CA TRP A 54 11.29 7.71 22.18
C TRP A 54 12.69 8.34 22.19
N GLN A 55 13.23 8.62 23.37
CA GLN A 55 14.59 9.12 23.48
C GLN A 55 15.60 8.14 22.86
N ASN A 56 15.50 6.85 23.18
CA ASN A 56 16.36 5.84 22.58
C ASN A 56 16.20 5.75 21.07
N PHE A 57 14.97 5.86 20.56
CA PHE A 57 14.72 5.89 19.12
C PHE A 57 15.40 7.10 18.48
N THR A 58 15.23 8.29 19.02
CA THR A 58 15.83 9.51 18.48
C THR A 58 17.36 9.51 18.57
N ASP A 59 17.93 8.91 19.61
CA ASP A 59 19.38 8.77 19.76
C ASP A 59 19.97 7.82 18.70
N ILE A 60 19.24 6.77 18.30
CA ILE A 60 19.70 5.77 17.32
C ILE A 60 19.44 6.23 15.89
N TYR A 61 18.25 6.73 15.61
CA TYR A 61 17.79 7.03 14.24
C TYR A 61 17.96 8.50 13.88
N GLY A 62 17.67 9.42 14.81
CA GLY A 62 17.86 10.86 14.65
C GLY A 62 17.32 11.41 13.33
N SER A 63 18.11 12.26 12.68
CA SER A 63 17.77 12.87 11.39
C SER A 63 17.80 11.88 10.21
N ASN A 64 18.34 10.67 10.38
CA ASN A 64 18.47 9.66 9.34
C ASN A 64 17.42 8.55 9.47
N ALA A 65 16.33 8.79 10.20
CA ALA A 65 15.31 7.78 10.50
C ALA A 65 14.75 7.12 9.23
N LEU A 66 14.40 7.89 8.20
CA LEU A 66 13.90 7.35 6.94
C LEU A 66 14.87 6.35 6.29
N ASP A 67 16.14 6.71 6.15
CA ASP A 67 17.13 5.86 5.48
C ASP A 67 17.42 4.57 6.26
N LEU A 68 17.47 4.66 7.58
CA LEU A 68 17.73 3.50 8.44
C LEU A 68 16.53 2.55 8.47
N LEU A 69 15.31 3.07 8.64
CA LEU A 69 14.08 2.28 8.61
C LEU A 69 13.87 1.65 7.22
N LYS A 70 14.06 2.40 6.14
CA LYS A 70 14.02 1.88 4.77
C LYS A 70 14.93 0.67 4.59
N ARG A 71 16.21 0.78 4.98
CA ARG A 71 17.16 -0.34 4.88
C ARG A 71 16.75 -1.53 5.74
N GLN A 72 16.11 -1.28 6.87
CA GLN A 72 15.61 -2.33 7.76
C GLN A 72 14.48 -3.09 7.09
N GLU A 73 13.48 -2.39 6.53
CA GLU A 73 12.35 -3.00 5.86
C GLU A 73 12.77 -3.71 4.54
N GLU A 74 13.67 -3.12 3.75
CA GLU A 74 14.24 -3.78 2.56
C GLU A 74 14.93 -5.12 2.90
N ARG A 75 15.55 -5.24 4.07
CA ARG A 75 16.15 -6.50 4.54
C ARG A 75 15.12 -7.47 5.10
N ALA A 76 14.06 -6.95 5.73
CA ALA A 76 13.00 -7.76 6.30
C ALA A 76 12.06 -8.35 5.23
N LEU A 77 11.92 -7.66 4.09
CA LEU A 77 11.00 -7.98 3.00
C LEU A 77 11.73 -8.20 1.66
N PRO A 78 12.70 -9.13 1.59
CA PRO A 78 13.57 -9.28 0.42
C PRO A 78 12.85 -9.80 -0.83
N GLY A 79 11.64 -10.35 -0.66
CA GLY A 79 10.81 -10.87 -1.76
C GLY A 79 9.95 -9.81 -2.45
N TRP A 80 9.89 -8.59 -1.92
CA TRP A 80 9.04 -7.53 -2.44
C TRP A 80 9.87 -6.36 -2.99
N TYR A 81 9.35 -5.72 -4.03
CA TYR A 81 9.96 -4.49 -4.54
C TYR A 81 9.33 -3.30 -3.86
N LEU A 82 10.12 -2.57 -3.04
CA LEU A 82 9.64 -1.49 -2.18
C LEU A 82 9.98 -0.13 -2.78
N GLN A 83 8.98 0.78 -2.85
CA GLN A 83 9.12 2.12 -3.43
C GLN A 83 8.23 3.16 -2.73
N ASN A 84 8.31 4.42 -3.15
CA ASN A 84 7.45 5.54 -2.71
C ASN A 84 7.45 5.74 -1.19
N TRP A 85 8.65 5.75 -0.60
CA TRP A 85 8.84 5.88 0.84
C TRP A 85 8.43 7.25 1.38
N SER A 86 7.72 7.25 2.49
CA SER A 86 7.34 8.44 3.24
C SER A 86 7.51 8.19 4.73
N TYR A 87 8.10 9.14 5.43
CA TYR A 87 8.30 9.10 6.87
C TYR A 87 7.77 10.37 7.50
N LYS A 88 7.08 10.22 8.63
CA LYS A 88 6.62 11.32 9.48
C LYS A 88 6.80 10.91 10.93
N ASP A 89 7.21 11.84 11.77
CA ASP A 89 7.27 11.66 13.20
C ASP A 89 6.54 12.79 13.93
N ASP A 90 6.08 12.47 15.13
CA ASP A 90 5.49 13.40 16.07
C ASP A 90 6.21 13.26 17.42
N GLY A 91 7.09 14.21 17.71
CA GLY A 91 7.85 14.22 18.94
C GLY A 91 7.02 14.50 20.19
N ALA A 92 5.85 15.15 20.06
CA ALA A 92 4.95 15.42 21.18
C ALA A 92 4.17 14.15 21.58
N GLU A 93 3.70 13.39 20.58
CA GLU A 93 2.98 12.13 20.79
C GLU A 93 3.91 10.92 20.88
N HIS A 94 5.21 11.09 20.69
CA HIS A 94 6.22 10.01 20.66
C HIS A 94 5.87 8.91 19.66
N THR A 95 5.43 9.30 18.46
CA THR A 95 5.04 8.38 17.40
C THR A 95 5.80 8.63 16.12
N TRP A 96 5.93 7.60 15.30
CA TRP A 96 6.30 7.76 13.90
C TRP A 96 5.44 6.90 12.99
N THR A 97 5.34 7.31 11.75
CA THR A 97 4.66 6.61 10.68
C THR A 97 5.59 6.48 9.48
N LEU A 98 5.78 5.28 9.00
CA LEU A 98 6.48 4.95 7.77
C LEU A 98 5.48 4.37 6.78
N SER A 99 5.43 4.91 5.56
CA SER A 99 4.59 4.37 4.50
C SER A 99 5.42 4.10 3.26
N PHE A 100 5.09 3.04 2.54
CA PHE A 100 5.72 2.67 1.28
C PHE A 100 4.81 1.75 0.46
N ASP A 101 5.07 1.66 -0.84
CA ASP A 101 4.42 0.71 -1.71
C ASP A 101 5.29 -0.53 -1.87
N ALA A 102 4.68 -1.69 -1.82
CA ALA A 102 5.31 -2.99 -2.02
C ALA A 102 4.65 -3.67 -3.22
N LEU A 103 5.42 -3.89 -4.29
CA LEU A 103 4.91 -4.47 -5.52
C LEU A 103 4.99 -6.00 -5.46
N GLY A 104 3.94 -6.65 -5.99
CA GLY A 104 3.88 -8.10 -6.12
C GLY A 104 3.76 -8.83 -4.77
N ILE A 105 3.09 -8.25 -3.79
CA ILE A 105 2.89 -8.90 -2.48
C ILE A 105 1.92 -10.07 -2.54
N ALA A 106 1.00 -10.06 -3.51
CA ALA A 106 0.10 -11.17 -3.77
C ALA A 106 0.44 -11.82 -5.12
N ASN A 107 0.45 -13.14 -5.16
CA ASN A 107 0.78 -13.94 -6.33
C ASN A 107 -0.43 -14.79 -6.74
N ILE A 108 -0.45 -15.25 -8.00
CA ILE A 108 -1.51 -16.16 -8.49
C ILE A 108 -1.00 -17.59 -8.38
N ASP A 109 -1.78 -18.47 -7.73
CA ASP A 109 -1.49 -19.90 -7.63
C ASP A 109 -1.84 -20.67 -8.93
N ASP A 110 -1.50 -21.95 -8.97
CA ASP A 110 -1.77 -22.83 -10.12
C ASP A 110 -3.27 -23.00 -10.41
N ASN A 111 -4.15 -22.68 -9.47
CA ASN A 111 -5.61 -22.75 -9.60
C ASN A 111 -6.22 -21.43 -10.08
N GLY A 112 -5.41 -20.37 -10.20
CA GLY A 112 -5.86 -19.04 -10.59
C GLY A 112 -6.36 -18.17 -9.43
N ASN A 113 -6.17 -18.60 -8.18
CA ASN A 113 -6.48 -17.80 -7.00
C ASN A 113 -5.32 -16.88 -6.67
N TRP A 114 -5.64 -15.74 -6.15
CA TRP A 114 -4.66 -14.85 -5.56
C TRP A 114 -4.26 -15.34 -4.17
N VAL A 115 -2.97 -15.32 -3.88
CA VAL A 115 -2.39 -15.76 -2.61
C VAL A 115 -1.54 -14.63 -2.05
N PHE A 116 -1.85 -14.20 -0.85
CA PHE A 116 -1.07 -13.26 -0.07
C PHE A 116 -0.60 -13.97 1.21
N ASP A 117 0.70 -14.02 1.43
CA ASP A 117 1.31 -14.63 2.60
C ASP A 117 2.01 -13.60 3.48
N ILE A 118 1.94 -13.81 4.78
CA ILE A 118 2.65 -13.01 5.78
C ILE A 118 3.50 -13.96 6.61
N ASP A 119 4.80 -13.66 6.72
CA ASP A 119 5.74 -14.47 7.52
C ASP A 119 5.50 -14.31 9.04
N GLN A 120 4.24 -14.53 9.45
CA GLN A 120 3.83 -14.51 10.85
C GLN A 120 3.32 -15.90 11.25
N LYS A 121 4.01 -16.51 12.20
CA LYS A 121 3.66 -17.86 12.72
C LYS A 121 2.56 -17.78 13.75
N LYS A 122 1.59 -18.68 13.64
CA LYS A 122 0.48 -18.86 14.60
C LYS A 122 -0.29 -17.55 14.90
N PRO A 123 -0.64 -16.77 13.87
CA PRO A 123 -1.39 -15.55 14.09
C PRO A 123 -2.80 -15.86 14.58
N ASP A 124 -3.33 -14.98 15.42
CA ASP A 124 -4.75 -14.92 15.74
C ASP A 124 -5.43 -14.00 14.73
N ILE A 125 -6.13 -14.60 13.75
CA ILE A 125 -6.75 -13.88 12.65
C ILE A 125 -8.22 -13.67 12.95
N THR A 126 -8.65 -12.43 12.97
CA THR A 126 -10.04 -12.01 13.15
C THR A 126 -10.57 -11.39 11.88
N LYS A 127 -11.68 -11.92 11.35
CA LYS A 127 -12.41 -11.31 10.24
C LYS A 127 -13.20 -10.11 10.76
N MET A 128 -12.92 -8.91 10.24
CA MET A 128 -13.64 -7.69 10.58
C MET A 128 -14.78 -7.39 9.60
N SER A 129 -14.55 -7.68 8.32
CA SER A 129 -15.54 -7.59 7.25
C SER A 129 -15.17 -8.58 6.14
N ASP A 130 -15.92 -8.59 5.03
CA ASP A 130 -15.64 -9.50 3.91
C ASP A 130 -14.27 -9.23 3.25
N HIS A 131 -13.75 -7.99 3.38
CA HIS A 131 -12.48 -7.59 2.79
C HIS A 131 -11.43 -7.14 3.82
N ASN A 132 -11.76 -7.12 5.10
CA ASN A 132 -10.88 -6.58 6.13
C ASN A 132 -10.61 -7.62 7.22
N TYR A 133 -9.35 -7.82 7.53
CA TYR A 133 -8.90 -8.74 8.55
C TYR A 133 -7.97 -8.03 9.53
N ALA A 134 -8.02 -8.45 10.78
CA ALA A 134 -7.08 -8.04 11.81
C ALA A 134 -6.31 -9.27 12.31
N MET A 135 -5.05 -9.07 12.65
CA MET A 135 -4.20 -10.11 13.21
C MET A 135 -3.33 -9.48 14.30
N THR A 136 -3.24 -10.14 15.44
CA THR A 136 -2.37 -9.68 16.53
C THR A 136 -1.21 -10.66 16.71
N THR A 137 -0.01 -10.11 16.80
CA THR A 137 1.20 -10.87 17.10
C THR A 137 1.97 -10.21 18.23
N THR A 138 2.68 -11.02 19.01
CA THR A 138 3.53 -10.52 20.07
C THR A 138 4.87 -11.24 19.98
N TYR A 139 5.95 -10.48 19.97
CA TYR A 139 7.29 -11.03 19.92
C TYR A 139 8.26 -10.22 20.78
N ASN A 140 9.40 -10.81 21.10
CA ASN A 140 10.45 -10.12 21.83
C ASN A 140 11.53 -9.63 20.84
N SER A 141 11.80 -8.34 20.85
CA SER A 141 12.82 -7.72 20.01
C SER A 141 13.80 -6.95 20.90
N TYR A 142 15.06 -7.34 20.90
CA TYR A 142 16.13 -6.71 21.69
C TYR A 142 15.79 -6.50 23.19
N GLY A 143 15.05 -7.46 23.79
CA GLY A 143 14.64 -7.40 25.19
C GLY A 143 13.37 -6.58 25.46
N ALA A 144 12.77 -5.96 24.44
CA ALA A 144 11.48 -5.30 24.52
C ALA A 144 10.38 -6.19 23.96
N LEU A 145 9.25 -6.25 24.65
CA LEU A 145 8.05 -6.91 24.16
C LEU A 145 7.39 -6.00 23.13
N VAL A 146 7.18 -6.49 21.91
CA VAL A 146 6.50 -5.77 20.84
C VAL A 146 5.16 -6.43 20.59
N GLN A 147 4.09 -5.65 20.66
CA GLN A 147 2.74 -6.08 20.28
C GLN A 147 2.37 -5.41 18.97
N THR A 148 2.20 -6.22 17.93
CA THR A 148 1.85 -5.73 16.58
C THR A 148 0.40 -6.07 16.26
N LEU A 149 -0.36 -5.05 15.88
CA LEU A 149 -1.68 -5.17 15.29
C LEU A 149 -1.55 -4.98 13.78
N TRP A 150 -1.84 -6.03 13.04
CA TRP A 150 -1.94 -6.02 11.59
C TRP A 150 -3.37 -5.75 11.16
N LYS A 151 -3.55 -4.87 10.20
CA LYS A 151 -4.81 -4.66 9.48
C LYS A 151 -4.56 -4.93 8.02
N ILE A 152 -5.29 -5.87 7.44
CA ILE A 152 -5.14 -6.28 6.05
C ILE A 152 -6.44 -5.96 5.35
N ASN A 153 -6.37 -5.12 4.35
CA ASN A 153 -7.49 -4.66 3.57
C ASN A 153 -7.33 -5.17 2.13
N PHE A 154 -8.28 -6.01 1.71
CA PHE A 154 -8.34 -6.54 0.35
C PHE A 154 -9.16 -5.60 -0.54
N PRO A 155 -8.88 -5.56 -1.85
CA PRO A 155 -9.64 -4.73 -2.78
C PRO A 155 -11.10 -5.14 -2.84
N ALA A 156 -12.01 -4.21 -3.14
CA ALA A 156 -13.44 -4.48 -3.24
C ALA A 156 -13.79 -5.50 -4.34
N SER A 157 -12.89 -5.76 -5.28
CA SER A 157 -13.00 -6.80 -6.30
C SER A 157 -12.59 -8.18 -5.82
N ALA A 158 -12.00 -8.30 -4.64
CA ALA A 158 -11.67 -9.59 -4.04
C ALA A 158 -12.96 -10.29 -3.60
N ALA A 159 -13.10 -11.55 -3.93
CA ALA A 159 -14.20 -12.41 -3.50
C ALA A 159 -13.63 -13.63 -2.78
N ASN A 160 -14.43 -14.23 -1.91
CA ASN A 160 -14.09 -15.48 -1.22
C ASN A 160 -12.74 -15.41 -0.47
N VAL A 161 -12.47 -14.27 0.18
CA VAL A 161 -11.24 -14.13 0.97
C VAL A 161 -11.26 -15.12 2.11
N ASN A 162 -10.32 -16.05 2.09
CA ASN A 162 -10.21 -17.15 3.06
C ASN A 162 -8.84 -17.13 3.74
N PRO A 163 -8.77 -16.87 5.05
CA PRO A 163 -7.54 -16.99 5.81
C PRO A 163 -7.23 -18.46 6.09
N ASP A 164 -5.99 -18.86 5.86
CA ASP A 164 -5.49 -20.22 6.12
C ASP A 164 -4.06 -20.15 6.68
N LYS A 165 -3.46 -21.29 6.89
CA LYS A 165 -2.08 -21.44 7.35
C LYS A 165 -1.33 -22.38 6.41
N ASP A 166 -0.11 -22.01 6.07
CA ASP A 166 0.77 -22.90 5.32
C ASP A 166 1.23 -24.11 6.17
N ALA A 167 2.00 -24.99 5.54
CA ALA A 167 2.57 -26.16 6.20
C ALA A 167 3.50 -25.81 7.40
N PHE A 168 3.99 -24.58 7.46
CA PHE A 168 4.84 -24.06 8.53
C PHE A 168 4.05 -23.26 9.58
N GLY A 169 2.72 -23.13 9.41
CA GLY A 169 1.82 -22.39 10.28
C GLY A 169 1.87 -20.88 10.11
N LYS A 170 2.37 -20.38 8.96
CA LYS A 170 2.32 -18.95 8.58
C LYS A 170 0.94 -18.58 8.06
N ALA A 171 0.55 -17.31 8.24
CA ALA A 171 -0.72 -16.82 7.71
C ALA A 171 -0.70 -16.73 6.18
N ILE A 172 -1.68 -17.34 5.55
CA ILE A 172 -1.95 -17.23 4.13
C ILE A 172 -3.38 -16.75 3.93
N PHE A 173 -3.58 -15.87 2.96
CA PHE A 173 -4.90 -15.46 2.50
C PHE A 173 -5.05 -15.84 1.05
N THR A 174 -6.08 -16.63 0.74
CA THR A 174 -6.46 -16.96 -0.64
C THR A 174 -7.72 -16.20 -1.02
N TYR A 175 -7.77 -15.65 -2.23
CA TYR A 175 -8.95 -14.92 -2.70
C TYR A 175 -9.04 -14.96 -4.22
N GLU A 176 -10.25 -14.77 -4.71
CA GLU A 176 -10.54 -14.67 -6.14
C GLU A 176 -10.66 -13.19 -6.53
N MET A 177 -10.09 -12.78 -7.65
CA MET A 177 -10.33 -11.46 -8.21
C MET A 177 -11.47 -11.54 -9.22
N THR A 178 -12.58 -10.90 -8.91
CA THR A 178 -13.67 -10.79 -9.85
C THR A 178 -13.30 -9.72 -10.89
N PRO A 179 -13.06 -10.10 -12.16
CA PRO A 179 -12.78 -9.09 -13.18
C PRO A 179 -14.00 -8.20 -13.29
N GLY A 180 -13.81 -6.91 -13.05
CA GLY A 180 -14.78 -5.81 -12.96
C GLY A 180 -16.24 -6.20 -13.18
N GLY A 181 -17.03 -6.10 -12.14
CA GLY A 181 -18.45 -6.40 -11.96
C GLY A 181 -19.17 -7.14 -13.09
N LYS A 182 -19.89 -8.21 -12.75
CA LYS A 182 -20.72 -9.02 -13.67
C LYS A 182 -21.56 -8.20 -14.68
N ALA A 183 -21.86 -6.94 -14.38
CA ALA A 183 -22.55 -5.99 -15.26
C ALA A 183 -21.70 -5.59 -16.48
N GLY A 184 -20.37 -5.45 -16.33
CA GLY A 184 -19.48 -5.07 -17.44
C GLY A 184 -19.41 -6.16 -18.51
N HIS A 185 -19.25 -7.42 -18.11
CA HIS A 185 -19.19 -8.54 -19.04
C HIS A 185 -20.50 -8.69 -19.84
N PHE A 186 -21.63 -8.54 -19.16
CA PHE A 186 -22.93 -8.61 -19.83
C PHE A 186 -23.10 -7.50 -20.88
N LEU A 187 -22.68 -6.27 -20.56
CA LEU A 187 -22.72 -5.15 -21.51
C LEU A 187 -21.83 -5.40 -22.73
N PHE A 188 -20.62 -5.95 -22.54
CA PHE A 188 -19.74 -6.29 -23.67
C PHE A 188 -20.31 -7.42 -24.53
N ILE A 189 -20.94 -8.44 -23.95
CA ILE A 189 -21.60 -9.51 -24.69
C ILE A 189 -22.77 -8.94 -25.49
N VAL A 190 -23.64 -8.13 -24.88
CA VAL A 190 -24.77 -7.49 -25.56
C VAL A 190 -24.28 -6.58 -26.68
N PHE A 191 -23.27 -5.76 -26.44
CA PHE A 191 -22.69 -4.88 -27.46
C PHE A 191 -22.05 -5.66 -28.60
N GLY A 192 -21.32 -6.73 -28.31
CA GLY A 192 -20.75 -7.64 -29.32
C GLY A 192 -21.84 -8.29 -30.20
N LEU A 193 -22.93 -8.75 -29.59
CA LEU A 193 -24.06 -9.34 -30.26
C LEU A 193 -24.78 -8.32 -31.18
N LEU A 194 -24.91 -7.08 -30.72
CA LEU A 194 -25.48 -5.96 -31.46
C LEU A 194 -24.62 -5.60 -32.70
N LEU A 195 -23.30 -5.62 -32.57
CA LEU A 195 -22.38 -5.42 -33.68
C LEU A 195 -22.49 -6.54 -34.73
N VAL A 196 -22.56 -7.80 -34.29
CA VAL A 196 -22.74 -8.93 -35.19
C VAL A 196 -24.09 -8.82 -35.91
N ALA A 197 -25.17 -8.54 -35.19
CA ALA A 197 -26.51 -8.37 -35.78
C ALA A 197 -26.54 -7.21 -36.80
N SER A 198 -25.90 -6.08 -36.47
CA SER A 198 -25.80 -4.94 -37.40
C SER A 198 -25.00 -5.31 -38.65
N GLY A 199 -23.89 -6.05 -38.50
CA GLY A 199 -23.09 -6.55 -39.61
C GLY A 199 -23.88 -7.45 -40.56
N VAL A 200 -24.71 -8.37 -40.03
CA VAL A 200 -25.58 -9.23 -40.81
C VAL A 200 -26.66 -8.42 -41.56
N VAL A 201 -27.27 -7.43 -40.90
CA VAL A 201 -28.25 -6.55 -41.53
C VAL A 201 -27.65 -5.76 -42.70
N PHE A 202 -26.43 -5.20 -42.52
CA PHE A 202 -25.72 -4.50 -43.58
C PHE A 202 -25.30 -5.43 -44.73
N TYR A 203 -24.95 -6.68 -44.43
CA TYR A 203 -24.61 -7.67 -45.44
C TYR A 203 -25.84 -8.03 -46.29
N LEU A 204 -27.01 -8.23 -45.67
CA LEU A 204 -28.23 -8.61 -46.34
C LEU A 204 -28.94 -7.44 -47.07
N LYS A 205 -28.73 -6.21 -46.61
CA LYS A 205 -29.32 -4.99 -47.17
C LYS A 205 -28.27 -3.89 -47.38
N PRO A 206 -27.39 -4.03 -48.40
CA PRO A 206 -26.35 -3.04 -48.67
C PRO A 206 -26.91 -1.66 -49.07
N ASP A 207 -28.19 -1.58 -49.47
CA ASP A 207 -28.83 -0.31 -49.81
C ASP A 207 -29.09 0.60 -48.63
N LEU A 208 -29.06 0.10 -47.40
CA LEU A 208 -29.16 0.91 -46.16
C LEU A 208 -27.93 1.84 -45.94
N LEU A 209 -26.81 1.53 -46.58
CA LEU A 209 -25.60 2.37 -46.51
C LEU A 209 -25.61 3.54 -47.52
N LYS A 210 -26.65 3.63 -48.39
CA LYS A 210 -26.78 4.77 -49.30
C LYS A 210 -27.35 6.01 -48.57
N PHE A 211 -26.85 6.30 -47.38
CA PHE A 211 -27.10 7.58 -46.75
C PHE A 211 -26.18 8.65 -47.40
N GLY A 212 -26.82 9.46 -48.25
CA GLY A 212 -26.15 10.64 -48.79
C GLY A 212 -26.45 10.84 -50.24
N LYS A 213 -27.59 11.47 -50.57
CA LYS A 213 -27.71 12.23 -51.82
C LYS A 213 -26.46 13.08 -51.95
N LYS A 214 -25.66 12.81 -52.99
CA LYS A 214 -24.53 13.69 -53.37
C LYS A 214 -25.13 15.10 -53.60
N GLU A 215 -24.99 15.96 -52.60
CA GLU A 215 -25.16 17.37 -52.81
C GLU A 215 -24.10 17.77 -53.86
N LYS A 216 -24.60 18.26 -54.98
CA LYS A 216 -23.74 18.76 -56.06
C LYS A 216 -22.84 19.84 -55.47
N VAL A 217 -21.59 19.53 -55.27
CA VAL A 217 -20.55 20.47 -54.90
C VAL A 217 -20.53 21.52 -56.01
N LYS A 218 -20.95 22.73 -55.69
CA LYS A 218 -20.78 23.88 -56.56
C LYS A 218 -19.27 24.08 -56.76
N PRO A 219 -18.80 24.34 -58.00
CA PRO A 219 -17.36 24.54 -58.21
C PRO A 219 -16.87 25.73 -57.38
N PHE A 220 -15.88 25.49 -56.60
CA PHE A 220 -15.22 26.48 -55.75
C PHE A 220 -14.45 27.42 -56.69
N THR A 221 -14.82 28.67 -56.72
CA THR A 221 -14.10 29.73 -57.43
C THR A 221 -12.80 29.97 -56.66
N VAL A 222 -11.68 29.59 -57.25
CA VAL A 222 -10.37 29.86 -56.71
C VAL A 222 -10.13 31.37 -56.79
N VAL A 223 -10.25 32.06 -55.64
CA VAL A 223 -9.77 33.42 -55.48
C VAL A 223 -8.26 33.30 -55.24
N THR A 224 -7.47 33.73 -56.22
CA THR A 224 -6.02 33.84 -56.13
C THR A 224 -5.71 34.88 -55.04
N ALA A 225 -5.42 34.46 -53.83
CA ALA A 225 -4.87 35.32 -52.78
C ALA A 225 -3.39 35.60 -53.06
N GLN A 226 -3.13 36.85 -53.24
CA GLN A 226 -1.83 37.48 -53.46
C GLN A 226 -0.86 37.13 -52.32
N GLN A 227 0.25 36.59 -52.72
CA GLN A 227 1.35 36.12 -51.84
C GLN A 227 1.99 37.34 -51.17
N SER A 228 1.68 37.56 -49.88
CA SER A 228 2.42 38.50 -49.04
C SER A 228 3.68 37.85 -48.49
N ALA A 229 4.81 38.53 -48.57
CA ALA A 229 6.15 38.14 -48.23
C ALA A 229 6.29 37.63 -46.78
N PRO A 230 7.22 36.73 -46.50
CA PRO A 230 7.43 36.15 -45.16
C PRO A 230 8.02 37.21 -44.21
N ALA A 231 7.37 37.38 -43.08
CA ALA A 231 7.90 38.17 -41.97
C ALA A 231 9.13 37.50 -41.36
N VAL A 232 10.17 38.28 -41.20
CA VAL A 232 11.45 37.95 -40.56
C VAL A 232 11.20 37.45 -39.13
N ALA A 233 11.73 36.28 -38.79
CA ALA A 233 11.73 35.72 -37.44
C ALA A 233 12.56 36.61 -36.48
N PRO A 234 12.12 36.84 -35.25
CA PRO A 234 12.93 37.55 -34.26
C PRO A 234 14.09 36.67 -33.78
N GLU A 235 15.26 37.27 -33.71
CA GLU A 235 16.52 36.74 -33.21
C GLU A 235 16.40 36.28 -31.72
N PRO A 236 17.00 35.18 -31.29
CA PRO A 236 16.98 34.73 -29.89
C PRO A 236 17.84 35.68 -29.03
N PRO A 237 17.44 35.96 -27.78
CA PRO A 237 18.20 36.82 -26.90
C PRO A 237 19.54 36.21 -26.51
N ALA A 238 20.58 37.03 -26.57
CA ALA A 238 21.95 36.74 -26.23
C ALA A 238 22.09 36.18 -24.82
N ALA A 239 22.88 35.14 -24.69
CA ALA A 239 23.29 34.53 -23.41
C ALA A 239 24.00 35.57 -22.51
N ASN A 240 23.55 35.67 -21.27
CA ASN A 240 24.14 36.52 -20.24
C ASN A 240 25.34 35.77 -19.59
N PRO A 241 26.59 36.24 -19.72
CA PRO A 241 27.80 35.57 -19.21
C PRO A 241 28.18 36.06 -17.80
N ASN A 242 27.28 36.01 -16.81
CA ASN A 242 27.61 36.46 -15.46
C ASN A 242 26.96 35.56 -14.39
N ILE A 243 27.30 34.26 -14.38
CA ILE A 243 27.19 33.41 -13.18
C ILE A 243 28.47 32.53 -13.10
N GLU A 244 29.59 33.19 -12.86
CA GLU A 244 30.77 32.52 -12.36
C GLU A 244 31.45 33.49 -11.38
N LYS A 245 31.31 33.17 -10.09
CA LYS A 245 32.07 33.58 -8.90
C LYS A 245 31.18 33.94 -7.74
N GLN A 246 30.90 32.92 -6.90
CA GLN A 246 31.02 33.04 -5.43
C GLN A 246 31.05 31.65 -4.85
N ALA A 247 32.17 31.31 -4.35
CA ALA A 247 32.74 30.40 -3.38
C ALA A 247 31.82 29.43 -2.65
#